data_9f9be9b9db581d487c449279a2b020ac
#
_entry.id   9f9be9b9db581d487c449279a2b020ac
#
_cell.length_a   1.000
_cell.length_b   1.000
_cell.length_c   1.000
_cell.angle_alpha   90.00
_cell.angle_beta   90.00
_cell.angle_gamma   90.00
#
_symmetry.space_group_name_H-M   'P 1'
#
loop_
_entity.id
_entity.type
_entity.pdbx_description
1 polymer ?
#
loop_
_entity_poly.entity_id
_entity_poly.type
_entity_poly.pdbx_seq_one_letter_code
_entity_poly.pdbx_strand_id
1 'polypeptide(L)'
;MRLYDSIDIFSWFKIYFIENAGMAFGIKLVDTYILTIFRILVVSWVGVQIFKIIKRGTFKFGFILSLSMILAGATGNIIDSVFYGVLFEHSYGQVAKFLPEAGGYATFLNGKVVDMLSFPLIVTTWPSWMPIWGGQDFIFFRPIFNVADSSICVSAFVLIIFYRKSLFEILAKEKKDDV
;
A
#
# COMPACT_ATOMS: atom_id res chain seq x y z
N MET A 1 15.12 13.21 -0.86
CA MET A 1 14.26 13.82 0.17
C MET A 1 14.64 13.24 1.51
N ARG A 2 14.55 14.00 2.58
CA ARG A 2 14.65 13.54 3.98
C ARG A 2 13.27 13.07 4.43
N LEU A 3 13.22 12.28 5.47
CA LEU A 3 11.94 11.87 6.07
C LEU A 3 11.13 13.11 6.48
N TYR A 4 9.86 13.14 6.08
CA TYR A 4 8.90 14.25 6.23
C TYR A 4 9.13 15.48 5.34
N ASP A 5 10.09 15.45 4.40
CA ASP A 5 10.16 16.46 3.37
C ASP A 5 8.95 16.39 2.44
N SER A 6 8.52 17.55 1.93
CA SER A 6 7.48 17.65 0.91
C SER A 6 7.87 18.54 -0.24
N ILE A 7 7.35 18.22 -1.42
CA ILE A 7 7.44 19.04 -2.63
C ILE A 7 6.02 19.31 -3.08
N ASP A 8 5.64 20.59 -3.12
CA ASP A 8 4.33 21.00 -3.61
C ASP A 8 4.35 21.01 -5.13
N ILE A 9 3.56 20.12 -5.75
CA ILE A 9 3.39 20.07 -7.21
C ILE A 9 2.23 20.97 -7.61
N PHE A 10 1.10 20.84 -6.90
CA PHE A 10 -0.08 21.67 -7.00
C PHE A 10 -0.63 21.94 -5.60
N SER A 11 -1.55 22.88 -5.44
CA SER A 11 -2.20 23.17 -4.15
C SER A 11 -2.90 21.95 -3.54
N TRP A 12 -3.35 21.01 -4.38
CA TRP A 12 -4.08 19.79 -4.03
C TRP A 12 -3.24 18.51 -4.19
N PHE A 13 -1.97 18.58 -4.63
CA PHE A 13 -1.09 17.43 -4.81
C PHE A 13 0.33 17.74 -4.38
N LYS A 14 0.85 16.92 -3.47
CA LYS A 14 2.22 17.01 -2.94
C LYS A 14 2.91 15.66 -3.02
N ILE A 15 4.21 15.69 -3.25
CA ILE A 15 5.08 14.53 -2.97
C ILE A 15 5.55 14.70 -1.53
N TYR A 16 5.17 13.80 -0.66
CA TYR A 16 5.48 13.84 0.78
C TYR A 16 6.14 12.55 1.21
N PHE A 17 7.40 12.60 1.60
CA PHE A 17 8.17 11.40 1.90
C PHE A 17 7.90 10.88 3.32
N ILE A 18 7.27 9.70 3.40
CA ILE A 18 7.00 8.98 4.66
C ILE A 18 7.47 7.53 4.55
N GLU A 19 8.02 7.01 5.64
CA GLU A 19 8.33 5.60 5.81
C GLU A 19 7.30 4.90 6.70
N ASN A 20 6.65 3.87 6.16
CA ASN A 20 5.60 3.10 6.82
C ASN A 20 6.10 1.70 7.18
N ALA A 21 6.23 1.41 8.46
CA ALA A 21 6.62 0.09 8.97
C ALA A 21 5.47 -0.95 8.96
N GLY A 22 4.42 -0.70 8.17
CA GLY A 22 3.23 -1.56 8.10
C GLY A 22 2.22 -1.26 9.21
N MET A 23 2.25 -0.05 9.77
CA MET A 23 1.26 0.41 10.73
C MET A 23 -0.04 0.80 10.03
N ALA A 24 -1.16 0.37 10.59
CA ALA A 24 -2.47 0.92 10.24
C ALA A 24 -2.85 1.98 11.29
N PHE A 25 -3.17 3.20 10.84
CA PHE A 25 -3.56 4.31 11.72
C PHE A 25 -2.55 4.63 12.85
N GLY A 26 -1.25 4.43 12.60
CA GLY A 26 -0.20 4.71 13.58
C GLY A 26 -0.02 3.67 14.69
N ILE A 27 -0.74 2.54 14.64
CA ILE A 27 -0.64 1.46 15.64
C ILE A 27 0.22 0.33 15.08
N LYS A 28 1.31 0.01 15.77
CA LYS A 28 2.15 -1.16 15.48
C LYS A 28 1.58 -2.37 16.22
N LEU A 29 0.77 -3.17 15.54
CA LEU A 29 0.14 -4.37 16.14
C LEU A 29 1.08 -5.59 16.15
N VAL A 30 1.96 -5.69 15.18
CA VAL A 30 2.83 -6.85 14.95
C VAL A 30 4.22 -6.36 14.54
N ASP A 31 5.24 -7.18 14.82
CA ASP A 31 6.60 -6.92 14.35
C ASP A 31 6.66 -6.89 12.81
N THR A 32 7.45 -5.96 12.26
CA THR A 32 7.57 -5.76 10.80
C THR A 32 8.03 -7.03 10.09
N TYR A 33 8.93 -7.79 10.69
CA TYR A 33 9.43 -9.06 10.14
C TYR A 33 8.31 -10.10 9.99
N ILE A 34 7.50 -10.30 11.03
CA ILE A 34 6.38 -11.25 11.03
C ILE A 34 5.33 -10.81 10.00
N LEU A 35 5.03 -9.50 9.96
CA LEU A 35 4.08 -8.94 9.00
C LEU A 35 4.55 -9.13 7.55
N THR A 36 5.85 -8.96 7.29
CA THR A 36 6.44 -9.13 5.95
C THR A 36 6.35 -10.60 5.51
N ILE A 37 6.68 -11.55 6.37
CA ILE A 37 6.52 -13.00 6.08
C ILE A 37 5.06 -13.32 5.78
N PHE A 38 4.14 -12.86 6.63
CA PHE A 38 2.71 -13.08 6.41
C PHE A 38 2.24 -12.54 5.06
N ARG A 39 2.65 -11.33 4.68
CA ARG A 39 2.36 -10.73 3.38
C ARG A 39 2.89 -11.57 2.22
N ILE A 40 4.13 -12.08 2.31
CA ILE A 40 4.74 -12.94 1.30
C ILE A 40 3.89 -14.20 1.11
N LEU A 41 3.50 -14.86 2.19
CA LEU A 41 2.68 -16.08 2.13
C LEU A 41 1.32 -15.82 1.48
N VAL A 42 0.63 -14.74 1.90
CA VAL A 42 -0.68 -14.37 1.34
C VAL A 42 -0.57 -14.04 -0.14
N VAL A 43 0.40 -13.20 -0.54
CA VAL A 43 0.59 -12.78 -1.94
C VAL A 43 0.98 -13.97 -2.81
N SER A 44 1.82 -14.87 -2.31
CA SER A 44 2.18 -16.10 -3.03
C SER A 44 0.95 -17.00 -3.25
N TRP A 45 0.12 -17.18 -2.23
CA TRP A 45 -1.11 -17.95 -2.34
C TRP A 45 -2.08 -17.32 -3.34
N VAL A 46 -2.30 -16.00 -3.26
CA VAL A 46 -3.14 -15.26 -4.22
C VAL A 46 -2.59 -15.39 -5.64
N GLY A 47 -1.27 -15.30 -5.84
CA GLY A 47 -0.63 -15.50 -7.14
C GLY A 47 -0.92 -16.87 -7.73
N VAL A 48 -0.88 -17.94 -6.92
CA VAL A 48 -1.25 -19.29 -7.35
C VAL A 48 -2.73 -19.36 -7.76
N GLN A 49 -3.63 -18.71 -7.01
CA GLN A 49 -5.06 -18.68 -7.39
C GLN A 49 -5.28 -17.92 -8.70
N ILE A 50 -4.65 -16.77 -8.88
CA ILE A 50 -4.72 -16.00 -10.13
C ILE A 50 -4.21 -16.85 -11.30
N PHE A 51 -3.11 -17.56 -11.15
CA PHE A 51 -2.59 -18.46 -12.19
C PHE A 51 -3.58 -19.56 -12.56
N LYS A 52 -4.24 -20.17 -11.58
CA LYS A 52 -5.29 -21.16 -11.84
C LYS A 52 -6.49 -20.54 -12.60
N ILE A 53 -6.89 -19.32 -12.24
CA ILE A 53 -7.96 -18.57 -12.90
C ILE A 53 -7.61 -18.31 -14.36
N ILE A 54 -6.40 -17.85 -14.64
CA ILE A 54 -5.91 -17.58 -15.99
C ILE A 54 -5.92 -18.86 -16.83
N LYS A 55 -5.45 -19.98 -16.29
CA LYS A 55 -5.46 -21.28 -17.00
C LYS A 55 -6.86 -21.77 -17.37
N ARG A 56 -7.89 -21.40 -16.61
CA ARG A 56 -9.28 -21.76 -16.94
C ARG A 56 -9.81 -21.06 -18.19
N GLY A 57 -9.26 -19.90 -18.58
CA GLY A 57 -9.60 -19.19 -19.81
C GLY A 57 -11.03 -18.63 -19.90
N THR A 58 -11.80 -18.67 -18.82
CA THR A 58 -13.24 -18.33 -18.81
C THR A 58 -13.55 -16.89 -18.44
N PHE A 59 -12.56 -16.13 -17.96
CA PHE A 59 -12.77 -14.78 -17.43
C PHE A 59 -12.36 -13.70 -18.43
N LYS A 60 -13.03 -12.55 -18.35
CA LYS A 60 -12.75 -11.38 -19.19
C LYS A 60 -11.36 -10.80 -18.88
N PHE A 61 -10.68 -10.27 -19.89
CA PHE A 61 -9.35 -9.66 -19.74
C PHE A 61 -9.28 -8.61 -18.63
N GLY A 62 -10.24 -7.69 -18.52
CA GLY A 62 -10.25 -6.66 -17.49
C GLY A 62 -10.38 -7.21 -16.05
N PHE A 63 -11.03 -8.36 -15.87
CA PHE A 63 -11.07 -9.06 -14.58
C PHE A 63 -9.67 -9.58 -14.18
N ILE A 64 -9.01 -10.28 -15.11
CA ILE A 64 -7.65 -10.80 -14.90
C ILE A 64 -6.67 -9.65 -14.68
N LEU A 65 -6.76 -8.58 -15.49
CA LEU A 65 -5.91 -7.40 -15.34
C LEU A 65 -6.05 -6.78 -13.94
N SER A 66 -7.27 -6.62 -13.44
CA SER A 66 -7.50 -6.05 -12.10
C SER A 66 -6.91 -6.93 -10.99
N LEU A 67 -7.07 -8.27 -11.07
CA LEU A 67 -6.43 -9.19 -10.14
C LEU A 67 -4.91 -9.12 -10.19
N SER A 68 -4.34 -9.02 -11.41
CA SER A 68 -2.89 -8.91 -11.60
C SER A 68 -2.34 -7.58 -11.07
N MET A 69 -3.09 -6.48 -11.19
CA MET A 69 -2.70 -5.18 -10.64
C MET A 69 -2.73 -5.17 -9.10
N ILE A 70 -3.67 -5.87 -8.46
CA ILE A 70 -3.67 -6.07 -7.00
C ILE A 70 -2.41 -6.85 -6.60
N LEU A 71 -2.12 -7.94 -7.28
CA LEU A 71 -0.95 -8.77 -6.99
C LEU A 71 0.36 -7.98 -7.18
N ALA A 72 0.47 -7.21 -8.26
CA ALA A 72 1.64 -6.38 -8.55
C ALA A 72 1.84 -5.29 -7.48
N GLY A 73 0.77 -4.59 -7.09
CA GLY A 73 0.83 -3.58 -6.02
C GLY A 73 1.26 -4.19 -4.67
N ALA A 74 0.63 -5.30 -4.28
CA ALA A 74 1.01 -5.99 -3.05
C ALA A 74 2.47 -6.49 -3.08
N THR A 75 2.94 -6.99 -4.23
CA THR A 75 4.33 -7.39 -4.43
C THR A 75 5.28 -6.19 -4.34
N GLY A 76 4.92 -5.03 -4.90
CA GLY A 76 5.70 -3.80 -4.79
C GLY A 76 5.96 -3.41 -3.32
N ASN A 77 4.92 -3.37 -2.50
CA ASN A 77 5.07 -3.07 -1.07
C ASN A 77 5.88 -4.14 -0.31
N ILE A 78 5.83 -5.41 -0.75
CA ILE A 78 6.67 -6.47 -0.19
C ILE A 78 8.15 -6.24 -0.55
N ILE A 79 8.46 -5.84 -1.77
CA ILE A 79 9.84 -5.54 -2.20
C ILE A 79 10.47 -4.48 -1.30
N ASP A 80 9.74 -3.40 -1.00
CA ASP A 80 10.21 -2.37 -0.05
C ASP A 80 10.48 -2.98 1.34
N SER A 81 9.52 -3.73 1.88
CA SER A 81 9.63 -4.35 3.20
C SER A 81 10.78 -5.37 3.28
N VAL A 82 11.07 -6.07 2.20
CA VAL A 82 12.14 -7.06 2.13
C VAL A 82 13.51 -6.41 2.05
N PHE A 83 13.67 -5.41 1.17
CA PHE A 83 14.98 -4.96 0.72
C PHE A 83 15.39 -3.58 1.25
N TYR A 84 14.48 -2.64 1.48
CA TYR A 84 14.86 -1.26 1.79
C TYR A 84 15.66 -1.14 3.08
N GLY A 85 15.38 -1.99 4.09
CA GLY A 85 16.14 -2.01 5.33
C GLY A 85 17.63 -2.27 5.14
N VAL A 86 17.99 -3.14 4.19
CA VAL A 86 19.40 -3.50 3.91
C VAL A 86 20.05 -2.63 2.83
N LEU A 87 19.24 -2.07 1.91
CA LEU A 87 19.75 -1.31 0.77
C LEU A 87 19.97 0.17 1.05
N PHE A 88 19.25 0.75 2.00
CA PHE A 88 19.30 2.19 2.26
C PHE A 88 19.74 2.51 3.69
N GLU A 89 20.41 3.64 3.83
CA GLU A 89 20.65 4.29 5.12
C GLU A 89 19.33 4.88 5.65
N HIS A 90 19.29 5.24 6.96
CA HIS A 90 18.12 5.94 7.51
C HIS A 90 17.96 7.34 6.90
N SER A 91 16.72 7.75 6.70
CA SER A 91 16.34 9.03 6.07
C SER A 91 16.03 10.14 7.08
N TYR A 92 16.17 9.88 8.38
CA TYR A 92 15.89 10.85 9.43
C TYR A 92 16.98 11.94 9.49
N GLY A 93 16.60 13.18 9.23
CA GLY A 93 17.49 14.34 9.22
C GLY A 93 18.47 14.42 8.02
N GLN A 94 18.52 13.41 7.17
CA GLN A 94 19.41 13.32 6.01
C GLN A 94 18.74 12.63 4.82
N VAL A 95 19.33 12.78 3.64
CA VAL A 95 18.95 11.99 2.47
C VAL A 95 19.61 10.63 2.56
N ALA A 96 18.82 9.57 2.58
CA ALA A 96 19.33 8.20 2.67
C ALA A 96 20.25 7.86 1.48
N LYS A 97 21.40 7.27 1.77
CA LYS A 97 22.32 6.75 0.76
C LYS A 97 21.90 5.34 0.38
N PHE A 98 22.09 5.02 -0.90
CA PHE A 98 21.94 3.67 -1.42
C PHE A 98 23.23 2.89 -1.22
N LEU A 99 23.14 1.66 -0.70
CA LEU A 99 24.25 0.77 -0.39
C LEU A 99 25.34 1.44 0.48
N PRO A 100 25.02 1.93 1.67
CA PRO A 100 25.98 2.59 2.54
C PRO A 100 27.03 1.58 3.04
N GLU A 101 28.28 2.02 3.17
CA GLU A 101 29.40 1.17 3.65
C GLU A 101 29.16 0.63 5.07
N ALA A 102 28.47 1.38 5.91
CA ALA A 102 28.12 0.98 7.28
C ALA A 102 26.95 -0.03 7.36
N GLY A 103 26.35 -0.40 6.22
CA GLY A 103 25.16 -1.23 6.15
C GLY A 103 23.87 -0.42 6.20
N GLY A 104 22.74 -1.06 5.87
CA GLY A 104 21.42 -0.44 5.82
C GLY A 104 20.84 -0.14 7.22
N TYR A 105 19.69 0.58 7.25
CA TYR A 105 19.04 0.98 8.50
C TYR A 105 18.35 -0.17 9.25
N ALA A 106 18.10 -1.29 8.61
CA ALA A 106 17.46 -2.46 9.21
C ALA A 106 17.96 -3.76 8.56
N THR A 107 17.58 -4.90 9.14
CA THR A 107 17.87 -6.22 8.59
C THR A 107 16.90 -6.59 7.48
N PHE A 108 17.21 -7.64 6.74
CA PHE A 108 16.34 -8.25 5.73
C PHE A 108 14.93 -8.53 6.29
N LEU A 109 13.88 -8.27 5.53
CA LEU A 109 12.45 -8.35 5.89
C LEU A 109 11.96 -7.29 6.91
N ASN A 110 12.80 -6.36 7.33
CA ASN A 110 12.46 -5.27 8.26
C ASN A 110 12.48 -3.89 7.60
N GLY A 111 12.44 -3.84 6.27
CA GLY A 111 12.31 -2.60 5.52
C GLY A 111 10.96 -1.93 5.75
N LYS A 112 10.93 -0.61 5.55
CA LYS A 112 9.70 0.18 5.58
C LYS A 112 9.26 0.49 4.16
N VAL A 113 7.95 0.43 3.93
CA VAL A 113 7.35 0.87 2.66
C VAL A 113 7.46 2.39 2.57
N VAL A 114 7.81 2.88 1.38
CA VAL A 114 7.88 4.33 1.12
C VAL A 114 6.54 4.79 0.55
N ASP A 115 5.88 5.69 1.28
CA ASP A 115 4.68 6.38 0.85
C ASP A 115 5.03 7.82 0.48
N MET A 116 4.42 8.35 -0.60
CA MET A 116 4.79 9.68 -1.10
C MET A 116 3.67 10.48 -1.76
N LEU A 117 2.55 9.89 -2.13
CA LEU A 117 1.45 10.59 -2.80
C LEU A 117 0.51 11.18 -1.75
N SER A 118 0.41 12.49 -1.68
CA SER A 118 -0.45 13.23 -0.76
C SER A 118 -1.39 14.16 -1.53
N PHE A 119 -2.70 14.04 -1.26
CA PHE A 119 -3.75 14.81 -1.92
C PHE A 119 -4.60 15.58 -0.91
N PRO A 120 -4.09 16.66 -0.28
CA PRO A 120 -4.86 17.49 0.64
C PRO A 120 -5.91 18.33 -0.14
N LEU A 121 -7.04 17.71 -0.45
CA LEU A 121 -8.05 18.30 -1.35
C LEU A 121 -8.72 19.54 -0.76
N ILE A 122 -8.97 19.56 0.56
CA ILE A 122 -9.49 20.71 1.28
C ILE A 122 -8.66 20.89 2.55
N VAL A 123 -8.08 22.04 2.72
CA VAL A 123 -7.35 22.43 3.93
C VAL A 123 -8.05 23.65 4.53
N THR A 124 -8.59 23.50 5.73
CA THR A 124 -9.31 24.56 6.45
C THR A 124 -9.18 24.34 7.95
N THR A 125 -9.81 25.20 8.75
CA THR A 125 -9.92 25.03 10.19
C THR A 125 -11.38 24.81 10.57
N TRP A 126 -11.64 23.96 11.58
CA TRP A 126 -12.96 23.81 12.12
C TRP A 126 -13.46 25.13 12.71
N PRO A 127 -14.73 25.51 12.50
CA PRO A 127 -15.30 26.70 13.13
C PRO A 127 -15.11 26.66 14.65
N SER A 128 -14.74 27.82 15.23
CA SER A 128 -14.42 27.93 16.66
C SER A 128 -15.57 27.55 17.60
N TRP A 129 -16.82 27.60 17.11
CA TRP A 129 -18.01 27.21 17.86
C TRP A 129 -18.21 25.69 17.95
N MET A 130 -17.46 24.90 17.18
CA MET A 130 -17.65 23.44 17.14
C MET A 130 -17.05 22.79 18.39
N PRO A 131 -17.84 21.97 19.15
CA PRO A 131 -17.33 21.26 20.31
C PRO A 131 -16.21 20.29 19.89
N ILE A 132 -15.15 20.13 20.71
CA ILE A 132 -14.04 19.17 20.56
C ILE A 132 -13.03 19.57 19.48
N TRP A 133 -13.45 19.99 18.26
CA TRP A 133 -12.55 20.27 17.13
C TRP A 133 -12.43 21.74 16.77
N GLY A 134 -13.16 22.65 17.45
CA GLY A 134 -13.14 24.08 17.14
C GLY A 134 -11.73 24.67 17.12
N GLY A 135 -11.37 25.32 16.01
CA GLY A 135 -10.05 25.92 15.79
C GLY A 135 -8.93 24.94 15.40
N GLN A 136 -9.19 23.63 15.33
CA GLN A 136 -8.21 22.65 14.86
C GLN A 136 -8.17 22.60 13.32
N ASP A 137 -7.03 22.20 12.78
CA ASP A 137 -6.86 22.01 11.34
C ASP A 137 -7.70 20.84 10.84
N PHE A 138 -8.44 21.07 9.77
CA PHE A 138 -9.17 20.07 9.01
C PHE A 138 -8.53 19.88 7.63
N ILE A 139 -8.09 18.67 7.36
CA ILE A 139 -7.56 18.28 6.05
C ILE A 139 -8.44 17.14 5.53
N PHE A 140 -9.18 17.42 4.47
CA PHE A 140 -9.92 16.37 3.77
C PHE A 140 -8.97 15.59 2.87
N PHE A 141 -9.04 14.27 2.97
CA PHE A 141 -8.17 13.30 2.34
C PHE A 141 -6.71 13.41 2.81
N ARG A 142 -6.51 13.11 4.08
CA ARG A 142 -5.22 13.13 4.78
C ARG A 142 -4.27 11.96 4.48
N PRO A 143 -4.72 10.76 4.04
CA PRO A 143 -3.83 9.64 3.80
C PRO A 143 -2.72 9.96 2.80
N ILE A 144 -1.52 9.48 3.10
CA ILE A 144 -0.38 9.45 2.20
C ILE A 144 -0.18 8.00 1.81
N PHE A 145 0.03 7.73 0.53
CA PHE A 145 0.10 6.38 -0.03
C PHE A 145 1.06 6.36 -1.22
N ASN A 146 1.29 5.18 -1.79
CA ASN A 146 2.17 5.01 -2.94
C ASN A 146 1.42 4.49 -4.18
N VAL A 147 2.13 4.30 -5.28
CA VAL A 147 1.58 3.78 -6.54
C VAL A 147 1.06 2.35 -6.38
N ALA A 148 1.71 1.52 -5.54
CA ALA A 148 1.27 0.16 -5.26
C ALA A 148 -0.10 0.15 -4.57
N ASP A 149 -0.30 1.01 -3.55
CA ASP A 149 -1.58 1.15 -2.87
C ASP A 149 -2.67 1.66 -3.81
N SER A 150 -2.34 2.61 -4.69
CA SER A 150 -3.25 3.09 -5.74
C SER A 150 -3.68 1.95 -6.66
N SER A 151 -2.74 1.13 -7.09
CA SER A 151 -3.00 -0.04 -7.94
C SER A 151 -3.95 -1.03 -7.27
N ILE A 152 -3.72 -1.33 -5.99
CA ILE A 152 -4.58 -2.21 -5.20
C ILE A 152 -5.99 -1.61 -5.08
N CYS A 153 -6.10 -0.37 -4.62
CA CYS A 153 -7.39 0.28 -4.38
C CYS A 153 -8.21 0.41 -5.66
N VAL A 154 -7.65 0.98 -6.73
CA VAL A 154 -8.35 1.15 -8.01
C VAL A 154 -8.82 -0.20 -8.56
N SER A 155 -7.96 -1.20 -8.53
CA SER A 155 -8.30 -2.54 -9.03
C SER A 155 -9.36 -3.22 -8.19
N ALA A 156 -9.34 -3.07 -6.87
CA ALA A 156 -10.39 -3.57 -5.99
C ALA A 156 -11.75 -2.93 -6.30
N PHE A 157 -11.80 -1.61 -6.48
CA PHE A 157 -13.03 -0.92 -6.90
C PHE A 157 -13.52 -1.40 -8.26
N VAL A 158 -12.63 -1.55 -9.25
CA VAL A 158 -13.00 -2.09 -10.57
C VAL A 158 -13.59 -3.49 -10.46
N LEU A 159 -13.00 -4.37 -9.66
CA LEU A 159 -13.52 -5.72 -9.42
C LEU A 159 -14.92 -5.70 -8.79
N ILE A 160 -15.11 -4.91 -7.74
CA ILE A 160 -16.38 -4.85 -7.01
C ILE A 160 -17.50 -4.24 -7.87
N ILE A 161 -17.21 -3.19 -8.64
CA ILE A 161 -18.22 -2.49 -9.42
C ILE A 161 -18.55 -3.24 -10.70
N PHE A 162 -17.55 -3.68 -11.46
CA PHE A 162 -17.74 -4.20 -12.82
C PHE A 162 -17.66 -5.72 -12.92
N TYR A 163 -17.01 -6.40 -11.96
CA TYR A 163 -16.74 -7.84 -12.04
C TYR A 163 -17.25 -8.63 -10.83
N ARG A 164 -18.21 -8.08 -10.06
CA ARG A 164 -18.78 -8.74 -8.88
C ARG A 164 -19.30 -10.16 -9.17
N LYS A 165 -19.91 -10.39 -10.34
CA LYS A 165 -20.43 -11.72 -10.72
C LYS A 165 -19.28 -12.74 -10.84
N SER A 166 -18.18 -12.36 -11.51
CA SER A 166 -17.00 -13.21 -11.66
C SER A 166 -16.34 -13.52 -10.29
N LEU A 167 -16.35 -12.55 -9.37
CA LEU A 167 -15.89 -12.78 -7.99
C LEU A 167 -16.76 -13.82 -7.28
N PHE A 168 -18.08 -13.71 -7.36
CA PHE A 168 -18.99 -14.68 -6.76
C PHE A 168 -18.88 -16.07 -7.39
N GLU A 169 -18.67 -16.18 -8.71
CA GLU A 169 -18.44 -17.46 -9.40
C GLU A 169 -17.21 -18.20 -8.86
N ILE A 170 -16.11 -17.47 -8.60
CA ILE A 170 -14.90 -18.07 -8.02
C ILE A 170 -15.19 -18.58 -6.61
N LEU A 171 -15.77 -17.76 -5.74
CA LEU A 171 -16.06 -18.11 -4.35
C LEU A 171 -17.06 -19.27 -4.23
N ALA A 172 -18.07 -19.32 -5.11
CA ALA A 172 -19.04 -20.39 -5.13
C ALA A 172 -18.45 -21.73 -5.60
N LYS A 173 -17.43 -21.69 -6.45
CA LYS A 173 -16.79 -22.89 -7.00
C LYS A 173 -15.77 -23.49 -6.03
N GLU A 174 -15.00 -22.66 -5.32
CA GLU A 174 -14.11 -23.14 -4.25
C GLU A 174 -14.90 -23.90 -3.18
N LYS A 175 -16.09 -23.41 -2.80
CA LYS A 175 -16.95 -24.09 -1.83
C LYS A 175 -17.48 -25.46 -2.29
N LYS A 176 -17.47 -25.74 -3.61
CA LYS A 176 -17.88 -27.05 -4.15
C LYS A 176 -16.73 -28.03 -4.28
N ASP A 177 -15.52 -27.52 -4.45
CA ASP A 177 -14.32 -28.37 -4.59
C ASP A 177 -13.79 -28.84 -3.21
N ASP A 178 -14.28 -28.21 -2.10
CA ASP A 178 -13.95 -28.54 -0.70
C ASP A 178 -14.96 -29.49 -0.03
N VAL A 179 -16.01 -29.98 -0.74
CA VAL A 179 -17.04 -30.94 -0.27
C VAL A 179 -16.95 -32.23 -1.08
#